data_1d94464a94ff4f9cdcf2d1ab18844633
#
_entry.id   1d94464a94ff4f9cdcf2d1ab18844633
#
_cell.length_a   1.000
_cell.length_b   1.000
_cell.length_c   1.000
_cell.angle_alpha   90.00
_cell.angle_beta   90.00
_cell.angle_gamma   90.00
#
_symmetry.space_group_name_H-M   'P 1'
#
loop_
_entity.id
_entity.type
_entity.pdbx_description
1 polymer ?
#
loop_
_entity_poly.entity_id
_entity_poly.type
_entity_poly.pdbx_seq_one_letter_code
_entity_poly.pdbx_strand_id
1 'polypeptide(L)'
;MEIALEKTNDINIIALKGRLDVTTTANLDQTFAKLFESEGAKILVDCAELDYISSAGLRTLLAAAKNSKKQSGKIVLACLNQNVKQIFEISGFTQIFEIFDSRGSAAAAL
;
A
#
# COMPACT_ATOMS: atom_id res chain seq x y z
N MET A 1 10.93 -9.07 -4.88
CA MET A 1 10.05 -7.89 -5.10
C MET A 1 10.89 -6.62 -5.06
N GLU A 2 10.58 -5.71 -5.94
CA GLU A 2 11.23 -4.40 -5.95
C GLU A 2 10.29 -3.36 -5.34
N ILE A 3 10.85 -2.48 -4.53
CA ILE A 3 10.12 -1.38 -3.92
C ILE A 3 10.83 -0.08 -4.33
N ALA A 4 10.10 0.81 -4.98
CA ALA A 4 10.60 2.15 -5.30
C ALA A 4 9.87 3.16 -4.42
N LEU A 5 10.61 4.03 -3.77
CA LEU A 5 10.07 5.04 -2.87
C LEU A 5 10.28 6.42 -3.48
N GLU A 6 9.18 7.16 -3.65
CA GLU A 6 9.20 8.52 -4.17
C GLU A 6 8.49 9.45 -3.19
N LYS A 7 8.80 10.74 -3.25
CA LYS A 7 8.06 11.74 -2.48
C LYS A 7 7.67 12.91 -3.37
N THR A 8 6.39 13.25 -3.39
CA THR A 8 5.84 14.34 -4.20
C THR A 8 4.75 15.06 -3.41
N ASN A 9 4.90 16.38 -3.19
CA ASN A 9 3.89 17.20 -2.50
C ASN A 9 3.45 16.60 -1.15
N ASP A 10 4.40 16.21 -0.31
CA ASP A 10 4.18 15.57 1.00
C ASP A 10 3.56 14.18 0.94
N ILE A 11 3.40 13.62 -0.25
CA ILE A 11 2.88 12.26 -0.41
C ILE A 11 4.05 11.32 -0.63
N ASN A 12 4.11 10.26 0.19
CA ASN A 12 5.07 9.18 0.01
C ASN A 12 4.47 8.14 -0.90
N ILE A 13 5.12 7.88 -2.03
CA ILE A 13 4.63 6.89 -3.00
C ILE A 13 5.52 5.66 -2.90
N ILE A 14 4.90 4.52 -2.62
CA ILE A 14 5.55 3.22 -2.60
C ILE A 14 5.10 2.46 -3.84
N ALA A 15 5.98 2.27 -4.81
CA ALA A 15 5.67 1.47 -6.00
C ALA A 15 6.18 0.05 -5.80
N LEU A 16 5.29 -0.92 -5.91
CA LEU A 16 5.59 -2.34 -5.72
C LEU A 16 5.69 -3.02 -7.07
N LYS A 17 6.72 -3.86 -7.25
CA LYS A 17 6.90 -4.65 -8.47
C LYS A 17 7.19 -6.10 -8.11
N GLY A 18 6.41 -7.01 -8.68
CA GLY A 18 6.57 -8.45 -8.49
C GLY A 18 5.54 -9.04 -7.56
N ARG A 19 5.99 -9.88 -6.62
CA ARG A 19 5.10 -10.66 -5.75
C ARG A 19 5.25 -10.20 -4.30
N LEU A 20 4.14 -9.91 -3.67
CA LEU A 20 4.12 -9.63 -2.22
C LEU A 20 3.63 -10.90 -1.50
N ASP A 21 4.56 -11.65 -0.95
CA ASP A 21 4.30 -12.92 -0.27
C ASP A 21 5.14 -13.03 0.99
N VAL A 22 5.10 -14.19 1.66
CA VAL A 22 5.79 -14.40 2.93
C VAL A 22 7.31 -14.15 2.83
N THR A 23 7.90 -14.28 1.63
CA THR A 23 9.35 -14.08 1.43
C THR A 23 9.72 -12.62 1.21
N THR A 24 8.76 -11.74 0.92
CA THR A 24 9.02 -10.35 0.56
C THR A 24 8.39 -9.33 1.52
N THR A 25 7.51 -9.76 2.43
CA THR A 25 6.82 -8.84 3.34
C THR A 25 7.78 -8.07 4.25
N ALA A 26 8.92 -8.65 4.63
CA ALA A 26 9.87 -7.98 5.51
C ALA A 26 10.39 -6.66 4.92
N ASN A 27 10.65 -6.64 3.62
CA ASN A 27 11.11 -5.43 2.93
C ASN A 27 10.06 -4.31 2.99
N LEU A 28 8.80 -4.68 2.78
CA LEU A 28 7.71 -3.72 2.83
C LEU A 28 7.45 -3.24 4.26
N ASP A 29 7.52 -4.14 5.24
CA ASP A 29 7.39 -3.80 6.66
C ASP A 29 8.43 -2.75 7.06
N GLN A 30 9.69 -2.92 6.62
CA GLN A 30 10.76 -1.98 6.91
C GLN A 30 10.50 -0.62 6.26
N THR A 31 9.99 -0.62 5.04
CA THR A 31 9.65 0.62 4.33
C THR A 31 8.57 1.38 5.07
N PHE A 32 7.51 0.70 5.48
CA PHE A 32 6.44 1.33 6.26
C PHE A 32 6.96 1.84 7.61
N ALA A 33 7.75 1.04 8.32
CA ALA A 33 8.29 1.45 9.62
C ALA A 33 9.07 2.76 9.51
N LYS A 34 9.85 2.91 8.44
CA LYS A 34 10.62 4.11 8.19
C LYS A 34 9.73 5.32 7.94
N LEU A 35 8.66 5.15 7.16
CA LEU A 35 7.72 6.23 6.88
C LEU A 35 6.94 6.62 8.12
N PHE A 36 6.63 5.67 9.00
CA PHE A 36 5.89 5.93 10.24
C PHE A 36 6.73 6.58 11.33
N GLU A 37 8.02 6.81 11.11
CA GLU A 37 8.82 7.65 12.00
C GLU A 37 8.34 9.11 11.98
N SER A 38 7.66 9.51 10.91
CA SER A 38 7.02 10.83 10.80
C SER A 38 5.53 10.69 11.05
N GLU A 39 5.01 11.44 12.02
CA GLU A 39 3.59 11.42 12.32
C GLU A 39 2.77 12.05 11.19
N GLY A 40 1.59 11.50 10.94
CA GLY A 40 0.69 12.04 9.91
C GLY A 40 1.10 11.73 8.48
N ALA A 41 1.94 10.72 8.26
CA ALA A 41 2.43 10.38 6.92
C ALA A 41 1.29 10.09 5.95
N LYS A 42 1.37 10.66 4.75
CA LYS A 42 0.46 10.39 3.64
C LYS A 42 1.13 9.40 2.71
N ILE A 43 0.53 8.23 2.52
CA ILE A 43 1.15 7.13 1.78
C ILE A 43 0.22 6.66 0.67
N LEU A 44 0.77 6.60 -0.55
CA LEU A 44 0.12 6.03 -1.71
C LEU A 44 0.90 4.78 -2.11
N VAL A 45 0.26 3.61 -2.09
CA VAL A 45 0.88 2.37 -2.55
C VAL A 45 0.45 2.11 -3.98
N ASP A 46 1.39 2.22 -4.91
CA ASP A 46 1.13 1.97 -6.32
C ASP A 46 1.36 0.50 -6.63
N CYS A 47 0.30 -0.17 -7.01
CA CYS A 47 0.28 -1.60 -7.27
C CYS A 47 0.25 -1.94 -8.77
N ALA A 48 0.58 -0.99 -9.65
CA ALA A 48 0.50 -1.21 -11.10
C ALA A 48 1.33 -2.39 -11.57
N GLU A 49 2.48 -2.63 -10.94
CA GLU A 49 3.38 -3.73 -11.29
C GLU A 49 3.38 -4.86 -10.26
N LEU A 50 2.43 -4.84 -9.33
CA LEU A 50 2.25 -5.92 -8.36
C LEU A 50 1.47 -7.06 -9.03
N ASP A 51 2.10 -8.22 -9.19
CA ASP A 51 1.53 -9.36 -9.90
C ASP A 51 0.69 -10.26 -8.99
N TYR A 52 1.03 -10.31 -7.71
CA TYR A 52 0.40 -11.24 -6.78
C TYR A 52 0.54 -10.74 -5.35
N ILE A 53 -0.48 -11.01 -4.54
CA ILE A 53 -0.44 -10.74 -3.11
C ILE A 53 -0.97 -11.97 -2.35
N SER A 54 -0.22 -12.41 -1.33
CA SER A 54 -0.59 -13.51 -0.46
C SER A 54 -1.34 -12.99 0.77
N SER A 55 -1.86 -13.92 1.59
CA SER A 55 -2.46 -13.55 2.87
C SER A 55 -1.45 -12.87 3.80
N ALA A 56 -0.18 -13.26 3.73
CA ALA A 56 0.87 -12.56 4.49
C ALA A 56 1.04 -11.12 4.02
N GLY A 57 0.98 -10.90 2.69
CA GLY A 57 1.02 -9.55 2.11
C GLY A 57 -0.17 -8.70 2.52
N LEU A 58 -1.36 -9.28 2.53
CA LEU A 58 -2.56 -8.59 2.99
C LEU A 58 -2.43 -8.18 4.45
N ARG A 59 -1.87 -9.05 5.30
CA ARG A 59 -1.64 -8.72 6.72
C ARG A 59 -0.65 -7.57 6.89
N THR A 60 0.40 -7.52 6.07
CA THR A 60 1.35 -6.41 6.10
C THR A 60 0.66 -5.09 5.77
N LEU A 61 -0.17 -5.06 4.73
CA LEU A 61 -0.93 -3.87 4.38
C LEU A 61 -1.93 -3.48 5.47
N LEU A 62 -2.60 -4.46 6.06
CA LEU A 62 -3.55 -4.21 7.13
C LEU A 62 -2.86 -3.61 8.35
N ALA A 63 -1.71 -4.14 8.74
CA ALA A 63 -0.93 -3.61 9.86
C ALA A 63 -0.50 -2.16 9.59
N ALA A 64 -0.08 -1.88 8.35
CA ALA A 64 0.29 -0.52 7.95
C ALA A 64 -0.91 0.43 8.04
N ALA A 65 -2.09 0.00 7.61
CA ALA A 65 -3.31 0.81 7.71
C ALA A 65 -3.65 1.15 9.16
N LYS A 66 -3.52 0.18 10.06
CA LYS A 66 -3.77 0.40 11.49
C LYS A 66 -2.76 1.37 12.10
N ASN A 67 -1.48 1.22 11.77
CA ASN A 67 -0.43 2.13 12.24
C ASN A 67 -0.64 3.55 11.73
N SER A 68 -1.02 3.68 10.46
CA SER A 68 -1.30 4.98 9.86
C SER A 68 -2.41 5.70 10.62
N LYS A 69 -3.48 4.99 10.94
CA LYS A 69 -4.59 5.55 11.73
C LYS A 69 -4.15 6.05 13.09
N LYS A 70 -3.30 5.28 13.78
CA LYS A 70 -2.78 5.65 15.10
C LYS A 70 -1.94 6.92 15.05
N GLN A 71 -1.30 7.19 13.92
CA GLN A 71 -0.41 8.34 13.73
C GLN A 71 -1.10 9.50 13.03
N SER A 72 -2.42 9.47 12.88
CA SER A 72 -3.20 10.49 12.17
C SER A 72 -2.77 10.65 10.71
N GLY A 73 -2.26 9.58 10.11
CA GLY A 73 -1.89 9.54 8.72
C GLY A 73 -2.98 8.92 7.85
N LYS A 74 -2.64 8.66 6.59
CA LYS A 74 -3.57 8.03 5.66
C LYS A 74 -2.81 7.20 4.64
N ILE A 75 -3.36 6.03 4.30
CA ILE A 75 -2.84 5.16 3.25
C ILE A 75 -3.94 4.92 2.22
N VAL A 76 -3.61 5.08 0.95
CA VAL A 76 -4.49 4.71 -0.16
C VAL A 76 -3.74 3.78 -1.11
N LEU A 77 -4.47 2.96 -1.85
CA LEU A 77 -3.92 2.05 -2.84
C LEU A 77 -4.32 2.51 -4.23
N ALA A 78 -3.47 2.25 -5.21
CA ALA A 78 -3.74 2.65 -6.59
C ALA A 78 -3.32 1.57 -7.60
N CYS A 79 -4.04 1.53 -8.70
CA CYS A 79 -3.64 0.78 -9.90
C CYS A 79 -3.60 -0.74 -9.72
N LEU A 80 -4.48 -1.31 -8.90
CA LEU A 80 -4.54 -2.76 -8.75
C LEU A 80 -4.92 -3.42 -10.07
N ASN A 81 -4.18 -4.46 -10.47
CA ASN A 81 -4.60 -5.26 -11.61
C ASN A 81 -5.80 -6.14 -11.22
N GLN A 82 -6.41 -6.77 -12.21
CA GLN A 82 -7.63 -7.55 -12.01
C GLN A 82 -7.44 -8.69 -11.00
N ASN A 83 -6.31 -9.39 -11.04
CA ASN A 83 -6.05 -10.50 -10.14
C ASN A 83 -5.89 -10.05 -8.69
N VAL A 84 -5.12 -9.00 -8.46
CA VAL A 84 -4.91 -8.44 -7.12
C VAL A 84 -6.22 -7.85 -6.58
N LYS A 85 -6.95 -7.13 -7.42
CA LYS A 85 -8.24 -6.55 -7.05
C LYS A 85 -9.22 -7.63 -6.59
N GLN A 86 -9.26 -8.75 -7.31
CA GLN A 86 -10.13 -9.88 -6.97
C GLN A 86 -9.78 -10.47 -5.60
N ILE A 87 -8.50 -10.57 -5.28
CA ILE A 87 -8.05 -11.05 -3.97
C ILE A 87 -8.52 -10.10 -2.87
N PHE A 88 -8.46 -8.80 -3.09
CA PHE A 88 -8.95 -7.80 -2.14
C PHE A 88 -10.46 -7.93 -1.94
N GLU A 89 -11.21 -8.14 -3.01
CA GLU A 89 -12.67 -8.31 -2.97
C GLU A 89 -13.05 -9.55 -2.16
N ILE A 90 -12.43 -10.70 -2.46
CA ILE A 90 -12.71 -11.97 -1.79
C ILE A 90 -12.38 -11.89 -0.30
N SER A 91 -11.31 -11.19 0.05
CA SER A 91 -10.86 -11.04 1.43
C SER A 91 -11.64 -9.99 2.22
N GLY A 92 -12.51 -9.23 1.57
CA GLY A 92 -13.22 -8.12 2.20
C GLY A 92 -12.37 -6.88 2.41
N PHE A 93 -11.17 -6.83 1.88
CA PHE A 93 -10.22 -5.72 2.09
C PHE A 93 -10.61 -4.47 1.30
N THR A 94 -11.47 -4.58 0.30
CA THR A 94 -12.00 -3.41 -0.41
C THR A 94 -12.81 -2.49 0.49
N GLN A 95 -13.29 -3.01 1.62
CA GLN A 95 -14.01 -2.21 2.62
C GLN A 95 -13.07 -1.53 3.62
N ILE A 96 -11.82 -1.98 3.68
CA ILE A 96 -10.81 -1.45 4.61
C ILE A 96 -9.97 -0.36 3.97
N PHE A 97 -9.63 -0.54 2.69
CA PHE A 97 -8.76 0.37 1.95
C PHE A 97 -9.54 1.20 0.94
N GLU A 98 -9.13 2.45 0.78
CA GLU A 98 -9.55 3.25 -0.36
C GLU A 98 -8.68 2.87 -1.54
N ILE A 99 -9.28 2.41 -2.62
CA ILE A 99 -8.59 1.91 -3.81
C ILE A 99 -8.98 2.76 -5.01
N PHE A 100 -7.98 3.23 -5.74
CA PHE A 100 -8.18 4.12 -6.89
C PHE A 100 -7.58 3.50 -8.14
N ASP A 101 -8.11 3.86 -9.31
CA ASP A 101 -7.65 3.33 -10.59
C ASP A 101 -6.36 3.98 -11.07
N SER A 102 -6.01 5.15 -10.55
CA SER A 102 -4.83 5.88 -10.97
C SER A 102 -4.12 6.56 -9.80
N ARG A 103 -2.83 6.88 -9.99
CA ARG A 103 -2.07 7.66 -9.01
C ARG A 103 -2.69 9.02 -8.78
N GLY A 104 -3.18 9.67 -9.85
CA GLY A 104 -3.78 11.00 -9.75
C GLY A 104 -5.00 11.02 -8.85
N SER A 105 -5.93 10.08 -9.05
CA SER A 105 -7.12 9.95 -8.21
C SER A 105 -6.76 9.63 -6.76
N ALA A 106 -5.78 8.76 -6.56
CA ALA A 106 -5.33 8.36 -5.22
C ALA A 106 -4.69 9.54 -4.50
N ALA A 107 -3.82 10.28 -5.17
CA ALA A 107 -3.16 11.44 -4.59
C ALA A 107 -4.16 12.53 -4.19
N ALA A 108 -5.20 12.72 -4.99
CA ALA A 108 -6.25 13.70 -4.69
C ALA A 108 -7.03 13.37 -3.41
N ALA A 109 -7.03 12.12 -2.98
CA ALA A 109 -7.71 11.68 -1.76
C ALA A 109 -6.84 11.83 -0.51
N LEU A 110 -5.58 12.15 -0.68
CA LEU A 110 -4.64 12.39 0.42
C LEU A 110 -4.50 13.92 0.71
#